data_e68308be32ad35823712954ad6febb15
#
_entry.id   e68308be32ad35823712954ad6febb15
#
_cell.length_a   1.000
_cell.length_b   1.000
_cell.length_c   1.000
_cell.angle_alpha   90.00
_cell.angle_beta   90.00
_cell.angle_gamma   90.00
#
_symmetry.space_group_name_H-M   'P 1'
#
loop_
_entity.id
_entity.type
_entity.pdbx_description
1 polymer ?
#
loop_
_entity_poly.entity_id
_entity_poly.type
_entity_poly.pdbx_seq_one_letter_code
_entity_poly.pdbx_strand_id
1 'polypeptide(L)'
;ALPIWLVAEAKGLIPDGLTVDGIDYRQTAGDVRPAFGDPRALYIAARDGGVSPSDFGRVSLLLPSGSGLSDTAELINSAWQKEFSLFFSVEEVEPEEFQKRLENGSYTIALAPVQAEGGSVYTALAQFSPAGGGLTGYSDALYTTQLSASATATGSTRCSLLAACERQLLEQAVAVPLFTQQKRLLVANGIEGLVFDPFGPVLDVTYATKG
;
A
#
# COMPACT_ATOMS: atom_id res chain seq x y z
N ALA A 1 -14.43 -3.94 -13.72
CA ALA A 1 -13.14 -3.23 -13.82
C ALA A 1 -13.33 -1.80 -13.35
N LEU A 2 -12.53 -1.33 -12.41
CA LEU A 2 -12.45 0.09 -12.09
C LEU A 2 -11.94 0.81 -13.36
N PRO A 3 -12.61 1.87 -13.82
CA PRO A 3 -12.12 2.60 -14.98
C PRO A 3 -10.69 3.10 -14.68
N ILE A 4 -9.74 2.85 -15.58
CA ILE A 4 -8.31 3.18 -15.43
C ILE A 4 -8.09 4.66 -15.01
N TRP A 5 -9.02 5.55 -15.37
CA TRP A 5 -8.96 6.96 -14.99
C TRP A 5 -9.36 7.28 -13.53
N LEU A 6 -9.73 6.26 -12.72
CA LEU A 6 -9.98 6.38 -11.27
C LEU A 6 -8.77 6.00 -10.42
N VAL A 7 -7.66 5.58 -11.04
CA VAL A 7 -6.44 5.22 -10.36
C VAL A 7 -5.28 6.07 -10.84
N ALA A 8 -4.34 6.34 -9.96
CA ALA A 8 -3.09 7.02 -10.27
C ALA A 8 -1.92 6.10 -9.90
N GLU A 9 -0.82 6.22 -10.62
CA GLU A 9 0.40 5.51 -10.28
C GLU A 9 0.86 5.92 -8.88
N ALA A 10 1.15 4.94 -8.02
CA ALA A 10 1.61 5.20 -6.67
C ALA A 10 3.10 5.55 -6.68
N LYS A 11 3.49 6.63 -6.00
CA LYS A 11 4.89 7.03 -5.78
C LYS A 11 5.48 6.43 -4.50
N GLY A 12 4.66 5.71 -3.76
CA GLY A 12 4.96 5.07 -2.49
C GLY A 12 3.67 4.53 -1.86
N LEU A 13 3.75 4.12 -0.61
CA LEU A 13 2.60 3.63 0.17
C LEU A 13 1.67 4.77 0.60
N ILE A 14 2.22 5.94 0.80
CA ILE A 14 1.48 7.12 1.26
C ILE A 14 1.01 7.91 0.03
N PRO A 15 -0.28 8.16 -0.15
CA PRO A 15 -0.80 8.93 -1.27
C PRO A 15 -0.42 10.41 -1.20
N ASP A 16 -0.55 11.12 -2.32
CA ASP A 16 -0.44 12.57 -2.38
C ASP A 16 -1.55 13.24 -1.53
N GLY A 17 -1.28 14.43 -1.02
CA GLY A 17 -2.24 15.27 -0.29
C GLY A 17 -2.24 15.09 1.23
N LEU A 18 -1.46 14.15 1.79
CA LEU A 18 -1.27 14.05 3.23
C LEU A 18 -0.21 15.03 3.73
N THR A 19 -0.47 15.60 4.90
CA THR A 19 0.47 16.50 5.57
C THR A 19 0.95 15.95 6.89
N VAL A 20 2.17 16.31 7.26
CA VAL A 20 2.75 16.05 8.57
C VAL A 20 3.14 17.39 9.17
N ASP A 21 2.51 17.78 10.27
CA ASP A 21 2.70 19.08 10.92
C ASP A 21 2.55 20.27 9.96
N GLY A 22 1.58 20.18 9.02
CA GLY A 22 1.31 21.18 8.00
C GLY A 22 2.25 21.17 6.78
N ILE A 23 3.22 20.27 6.75
CA ILE A 23 4.15 20.10 5.63
C ILE A 23 3.60 19.00 4.70
N ASP A 24 3.53 19.26 3.40
CA ASP A 24 3.16 18.23 2.42
C ASP A 24 4.17 17.08 2.48
N TYR A 25 3.68 15.91 2.86
CA TYR A 25 4.53 14.75 3.06
C TYR A 25 5.23 14.32 1.77
N ARG A 26 4.49 14.27 0.66
CA ARG A 26 5.03 13.75 -0.60
C ARG A 26 6.05 14.72 -1.23
N GLN A 27 5.92 16.02 -1.00
CA GLN A 27 6.96 16.97 -1.40
C GLN A 27 8.28 16.74 -0.69
N THR A 28 8.25 16.30 0.57
CA THR A 28 9.46 15.99 1.36
C THR A 28 10.01 14.60 1.02
N ALA A 29 9.15 13.60 0.97
CA ALA A 29 9.54 12.20 0.72
C ALA A 29 9.93 11.96 -0.74
N GLY A 30 9.30 12.66 -1.69
CA GLY A 30 9.48 12.46 -3.12
C GLY A 30 8.91 11.13 -3.61
N ASP A 31 9.44 10.62 -4.71
CA ASP A 31 9.21 9.25 -5.17
C ASP A 31 10.17 8.33 -4.41
N VAL A 32 9.62 7.47 -3.57
CA VAL A 32 10.40 6.55 -2.71
C VAL A 32 10.49 5.14 -3.28
N ARG A 33 9.97 4.92 -4.48
CA ARG A 33 10.05 3.61 -5.13
C ARG A 33 11.51 3.25 -5.42
N PRO A 34 11.96 2.08 -5.02
CA PRO A 34 13.33 1.66 -5.30
C PRO A 34 13.51 1.36 -6.81
N ALA A 35 14.66 1.74 -7.35
CA ALA A 35 15.04 1.40 -8.70
C ALA A 35 15.74 0.02 -8.70
N PHE A 36 14.97 -1.04 -8.78
CA PHE A 36 15.52 -2.40 -8.75
C PHE A 36 16.26 -2.84 -10.03
N GLY A 37 16.25 -2.04 -11.10
CA GLY A 37 16.88 -2.38 -12.36
C GLY A 37 16.08 -3.38 -13.20
N ASP A 38 16.77 -4.21 -13.96
CA ASP A 38 16.15 -5.21 -14.84
C ASP A 38 15.58 -6.38 -14.02
N PRO A 39 14.25 -6.62 -14.06
CA PRO A 39 13.61 -7.72 -13.31
C PRO A 39 14.17 -9.10 -13.67
N ARG A 40 14.57 -9.30 -14.92
CA ARG A 40 15.14 -10.56 -15.41
C ARG A 40 16.51 -10.84 -14.81
N ALA A 41 17.34 -9.79 -14.67
CA ALA A 41 18.63 -9.90 -14.00
C ALA A 41 18.47 -10.27 -12.53
N LEU A 42 17.49 -9.68 -11.84
CA LEU A 42 17.15 -10.01 -10.45
C LEU A 42 16.66 -11.46 -10.30
N TYR A 43 15.82 -11.92 -11.23
CA TYR A 43 15.36 -13.30 -11.23
C TYR A 43 16.51 -14.29 -11.44
N ILE A 44 17.43 -14.01 -12.37
CA ILE A 44 18.62 -14.84 -12.59
C ILE A 44 19.49 -14.86 -11.33
N ALA A 45 19.76 -13.70 -10.73
CA ALA A 45 20.55 -13.59 -9.51
C ALA A 45 19.91 -14.38 -8.34
N ALA A 46 18.60 -14.36 -8.20
CA ALA A 46 17.89 -15.15 -7.19
C ALA A 46 18.09 -16.67 -7.42
N ARG A 47 17.98 -17.12 -8.67
CA ARG A 47 18.25 -18.53 -9.03
C ARG A 47 19.70 -18.94 -8.76
N ASP A 48 20.65 -18.11 -9.14
CA ASP A 48 22.07 -18.35 -8.88
C ASP A 48 22.37 -18.34 -7.38
N GLY A 49 21.60 -17.59 -6.59
CA GLY A 49 21.62 -17.59 -5.13
C GLY A 49 20.95 -18.80 -4.47
N GLY A 50 20.41 -19.74 -5.26
CA GLY A 50 19.85 -21.00 -4.75
C GLY A 50 18.32 -21.06 -4.67
N VAL A 51 17.60 -20.03 -5.13
CA VAL A 51 16.13 -20.08 -5.22
C VAL A 51 15.75 -20.98 -6.40
N SER A 52 15.05 -22.08 -6.11
CA SER A 52 14.67 -23.04 -7.13
C SER A 52 13.39 -22.66 -7.88
N PRO A 53 13.18 -23.13 -9.12
CA PRO A 53 11.90 -22.93 -9.82
C PRO A 53 10.68 -23.47 -9.06
N SER A 54 10.86 -24.51 -8.23
CA SER A 54 9.80 -25.06 -7.39
C SER A 54 9.40 -24.14 -6.24
N ASP A 55 10.29 -23.26 -5.78
CA ASP A 55 9.97 -22.26 -4.76
C ASP A 55 9.06 -21.18 -5.33
N PHE A 56 9.29 -20.75 -6.57
CA PHE A 56 8.36 -19.85 -7.27
C PHE A 56 6.99 -20.49 -7.53
N GLY A 57 6.92 -21.80 -7.79
CA GLY A 57 5.66 -22.53 -7.96
C GLY A 57 4.79 -22.62 -6.70
N ARG A 58 5.33 -22.26 -5.54
CA ARG A 58 4.58 -22.19 -4.26
C ARG A 58 4.05 -20.80 -3.95
N VAL A 59 4.41 -19.81 -4.75
CA VAL A 59 3.92 -18.44 -4.56
C VAL A 59 2.46 -18.37 -4.98
N SER A 60 1.63 -17.85 -4.10
CA SER A 60 0.23 -17.53 -4.39
C SER A 60 -0.04 -16.04 -4.15
N LEU A 61 -0.97 -15.50 -4.90
CA LEU A 61 -1.46 -14.14 -4.78
C LEU A 61 -2.83 -14.19 -4.13
N LEU A 62 -2.89 -13.79 -2.86
CA LEU A 62 -4.11 -13.79 -2.06
C LEU A 62 -4.86 -12.46 -2.23
N LEU A 63 -6.17 -12.51 -2.44
CA LEU A 63 -7.03 -11.32 -2.52
C LEU A 63 -8.42 -11.60 -1.92
N PRO A 64 -9.10 -10.56 -1.40
CA PRO A 64 -10.45 -10.72 -0.88
C PRO A 64 -11.48 -10.76 -2.00
N SER A 65 -12.46 -11.68 -1.90
CA SER A 65 -13.57 -11.79 -2.83
C SER A 65 -14.39 -10.49 -2.87
N GLY A 66 -14.91 -10.16 -4.05
CA GLY A 66 -15.70 -8.94 -4.25
C GLY A 66 -14.93 -7.62 -4.15
N SER A 67 -13.60 -7.66 -4.02
CA SER A 67 -12.75 -6.45 -3.93
C SER A 67 -12.57 -5.69 -5.23
N GLY A 68 -12.87 -6.32 -6.37
CA GLY A 68 -12.57 -5.80 -7.71
C GLY A 68 -11.07 -5.85 -8.08
N LEU A 69 -10.27 -6.60 -7.34
CA LEU A 69 -8.82 -6.74 -7.57
C LEU A 69 -8.47 -7.92 -8.49
N SER A 70 -9.44 -8.73 -8.90
CA SER A 70 -9.21 -9.91 -9.75
C SER A 70 -8.55 -9.55 -11.08
N ASP A 71 -9.01 -8.49 -11.75
CA ASP A 71 -8.40 -8.00 -13.00
C ASP A 71 -6.94 -7.54 -12.76
N THR A 72 -6.66 -6.94 -11.60
CA THR A 72 -5.29 -6.54 -11.21
C THR A 72 -4.40 -7.77 -11.02
N ALA A 73 -4.91 -8.80 -10.35
CA ALA A 73 -4.20 -10.06 -10.16
C ALA A 73 -3.89 -10.75 -11.50
N GLU A 74 -4.83 -10.75 -12.45
CA GLU A 74 -4.62 -11.28 -13.81
C GLU A 74 -3.55 -10.49 -14.57
N LEU A 75 -3.55 -9.15 -14.47
CA LEU A 75 -2.53 -8.31 -15.11
C LEU A 75 -1.13 -8.59 -14.55
N ILE A 76 -1.00 -8.72 -13.22
CA ILE A 76 0.26 -9.07 -12.56
C ILE A 76 0.73 -10.45 -13.04
N ASN A 77 -0.16 -11.44 -13.03
CA ASN A 77 0.16 -12.80 -13.45
C ASN A 77 0.59 -12.87 -14.91
N SER A 78 -0.10 -12.12 -15.78
CA SER A 78 0.26 -12.00 -17.21
C SER A 78 1.63 -11.34 -17.40
N ALA A 79 1.96 -10.31 -16.62
CA ALA A 79 3.26 -9.66 -16.67
C ALA A 79 4.38 -10.60 -16.21
N TRP A 80 4.16 -11.36 -15.15
CA TRP A 80 5.13 -12.35 -14.66
C TRP A 80 5.33 -13.50 -15.63
N GLN A 81 4.24 -13.99 -16.26
CA GLN A 81 4.35 -15.00 -17.31
C GLN A 81 5.21 -14.51 -18.47
N LYS A 82 4.94 -13.30 -18.93
CA LYS A 82 5.70 -12.71 -20.05
C LYS A 82 7.18 -12.53 -19.74
N GLU A 83 7.49 -12.12 -18.51
CA GLU A 83 8.85 -11.78 -18.11
C GLU A 83 9.67 -12.98 -17.65
N PHE A 84 9.05 -13.88 -16.87
CA PHE A 84 9.76 -14.98 -16.20
C PHE A 84 9.31 -16.37 -16.64
N SER A 85 8.27 -16.47 -17.48
CA SER A 85 7.60 -17.75 -17.83
C SER A 85 7.07 -18.49 -16.59
N LEU A 86 6.64 -17.73 -15.57
CA LEU A 86 6.08 -18.21 -14.33
C LEU A 86 4.61 -17.84 -14.21
N PHE A 87 3.84 -18.75 -13.63
CA PHE A 87 2.47 -18.49 -13.19
C PHE A 87 2.40 -18.61 -11.67
N PHE A 88 1.69 -17.68 -11.07
CA PHE A 88 1.34 -17.76 -9.66
C PHE A 88 -0.12 -18.15 -9.54
N SER A 89 -0.43 -18.97 -8.54
CA SER A 89 -1.83 -19.26 -8.21
C SER A 89 -2.48 -18.00 -7.62
N VAL A 90 -3.72 -17.74 -8.02
CA VAL A 90 -4.53 -16.67 -7.45
C VAL A 90 -5.54 -17.31 -6.50
N GLU A 91 -5.54 -16.89 -5.26
CA GLU A 91 -6.46 -17.35 -4.23
C GLU A 91 -7.39 -16.22 -3.84
N GLU A 92 -8.65 -16.34 -4.23
CA GLU A 92 -9.71 -15.42 -3.85
C GLU A 92 -10.48 -16.02 -2.70
N VAL A 93 -10.51 -15.34 -1.56
CA VAL A 93 -11.14 -15.83 -0.31
C VAL A 93 -12.10 -14.79 0.24
N GLU A 94 -13.03 -15.23 1.11
CA GLU A 94 -13.95 -14.32 1.78
C GLU A 94 -13.20 -13.28 2.63
N PRO A 95 -13.71 -12.04 2.76
CA PRO A 95 -13.02 -10.94 3.46
C PRO A 95 -12.58 -11.28 4.89
N GLU A 96 -13.38 -12.04 5.63
CA GLU A 96 -13.03 -12.49 6.99
C GLU A 96 -11.82 -13.45 6.99
N GLU A 97 -11.81 -14.41 6.06
CA GLU A 97 -10.69 -15.34 5.91
C GLU A 97 -9.43 -14.61 5.41
N PHE A 98 -9.60 -13.64 4.51
CA PHE A 98 -8.50 -12.80 4.05
C PHE A 98 -7.84 -12.06 5.22
N GLN A 99 -8.63 -11.39 6.06
CA GLN A 99 -8.13 -10.67 7.23
C GLN A 99 -7.40 -11.61 8.20
N LYS A 100 -7.98 -12.77 8.48
CA LYS A 100 -7.37 -13.78 9.34
C LYS A 100 -6.03 -14.29 8.80
N ARG A 101 -5.92 -14.47 7.47
CA ARG A 101 -4.66 -14.89 6.85
C ARG A 101 -3.60 -13.80 6.89
N LEU A 102 -3.99 -12.52 6.74
CA LEU A 102 -3.07 -11.40 6.93
C LEU A 102 -2.51 -11.39 8.36
N GLU A 103 -3.38 -11.47 9.37
CA GLU A 103 -3.00 -11.46 10.78
C GLU A 103 -2.06 -12.61 11.17
N ASN A 104 -2.30 -13.80 10.60
CA ASN A 104 -1.52 -15.00 10.89
C ASN A 104 -0.29 -15.19 9.98
N GLY A 105 -0.07 -14.29 9.00
CA GLY A 105 1.00 -14.45 8.02
C GLY A 105 0.83 -15.67 7.10
N SER A 106 -0.43 -16.15 6.91
CA SER A 106 -0.72 -17.37 6.12
C SER A 106 -0.92 -17.03 4.63
N TYR A 107 0.05 -16.36 4.04
CA TYR A 107 0.09 -16.00 2.62
C TYR A 107 1.53 -15.83 2.15
N THR A 108 1.76 -15.84 0.83
CA THR A 108 3.05 -15.49 0.24
C THR A 108 3.06 -14.06 -0.28
N ILE A 109 2.06 -13.69 -1.08
CA ILE A 109 1.81 -12.31 -1.52
C ILE A 109 0.31 -12.04 -1.32
N ALA A 110 -0.04 -10.87 -0.83
CA ALA A 110 -1.43 -10.44 -0.70
C ALA A 110 -1.66 -9.12 -1.41
N LEU A 111 -2.77 -9.00 -2.13
CA LEU A 111 -3.26 -7.73 -2.66
C LEU A 111 -4.22 -7.13 -1.63
N ALA A 112 -3.81 -6.06 -0.99
CA ALA A 112 -4.57 -5.40 0.05
C ALA A 112 -4.59 -3.88 -0.14
N PRO A 113 -5.67 -3.19 0.21
CA PRO A 113 -5.65 -1.75 0.36
C PRO A 113 -4.85 -1.36 1.61
N VAL A 114 -3.94 -0.40 1.48
CA VAL A 114 -3.33 0.28 2.62
C VAL A 114 -4.09 1.56 2.86
N GLN A 115 -4.62 1.75 4.05
CA GLN A 115 -5.40 2.93 4.41
C GLN A 115 -4.64 3.79 5.41
N ALA A 116 -4.61 5.09 5.15
CA ALA A 116 -4.12 6.08 6.10
C ALA A 116 -5.30 6.55 6.98
N GLU A 117 -5.66 5.75 7.98
CA GLU A 117 -6.76 6.08 8.88
C GLU A 117 -6.57 7.46 9.52
N GLY A 118 -7.62 8.27 9.48
CA GLY A 118 -7.61 9.65 9.98
C GLY A 118 -6.62 10.57 9.25
N GLY A 119 -6.20 10.23 8.02
CA GLY A 119 -5.25 11.04 7.25
C GLY A 119 -3.83 11.07 7.82
N SER A 120 -3.46 10.11 8.67
CA SER A 120 -2.18 10.10 9.34
C SER A 120 -1.14 9.23 8.63
N VAL A 121 -0.04 9.84 8.19
CA VAL A 121 1.13 9.13 7.65
C VAL A 121 1.71 8.16 8.69
N TYR A 122 1.78 8.60 9.94
CA TYR A 122 2.27 7.75 11.03
C TYR A 122 1.43 6.48 11.18
N THR A 123 0.11 6.61 11.23
CA THR A 123 -0.81 5.47 11.38
C THR A 123 -0.71 4.51 10.21
N ALA A 124 -0.60 5.02 8.98
CA ALA A 124 -0.44 4.20 7.79
C ALA A 124 0.86 3.36 7.81
N LEU A 125 1.95 3.92 8.32
CA LEU A 125 3.21 3.19 8.44
C LEU A 125 3.24 2.30 9.70
N ALA A 126 2.65 2.74 10.81
CA ALA A 126 2.64 1.98 12.05
C ALA A 126 2.01 0.59 11.92
N GLN A 127 1.05 0.40 11.03
CA GLN A 127 0.41 -0.90 10.80
C GLN A 127 1.38 -2.00 10.33
N PHE A 128 2.55 -1.64 9.79
CA PHE A 128 3.60 -2.60 9.44
C PHE A 128 4.53 -2.95 10.60
N SER A 129 4.45 -2.23 11.71
CA SER A 129 5.23 -2.56 12.92
C SER A 129 4.49 -3.57 13.79
N PRO A 130 5.20 -4.41 14.58
CA PRO A 130 4.56 -5.33 15.51
C PRO A 130 3.61 -4.65 16.50
N ALA A 131 3.94 -3.44 16.95
CA ALA A 131 3.12 -2.66 17.87
C ALA A 131 1.85 -2.07 17.22
N GLY A 132 1.84 -1.92 15.90
CA GLY A 132 0.72 -1.37 15.13
C GLY A 132 -0.17 -2.41 14.48
N GLY A 133 -0.04 -3.69 14.85
CA GLY A 133 -0.85 -4.78 14.31
C GLY A 133 -0.08 -5.78 13.45
N GLY A 134 1.14 -5.44 13.01
CA GLY A 134 2.02 -6.38 12.30
C GLY A 134 1.45 -6.92 10.99
N LEU A 135 0.82 -6.06 10.19
CA LEU A 135 0.08 -6.44 8.96
C LEU A 135 0.79 -7.47 8.06
N THR A 136 2.13 -7.45 8.02
CA THR A 136 2.94 -8.35 7.20
C THR A 136 3.82 -9.29 8.01
N GLY A 137 3.70 -9.29 9.34
CA GLY A 137 4.66 -9.96 10.22
C GLY A 137 6.06 -9.34 10.21
N TYR A 138 6.23 -8.19 9.59
CA TYR A 138 7.51 -7.49 9.49
C TYR A 138 7.98 -7.01 10.86
N SER A 139 9.24 -7.34 11.18
CA SER A 139 9.87 -6.95 12.43
C SER A 139 11.32 -6.54 12.16
N ASP A 140 11.60 -5.25 12.30
CA ASP A 140 12.93 -4.68 12.09
C ASP A 140 13.21 -3.62 13.15
N ALA A 141 14.40 -3.70 13.77
CA ALA A 141 14.78 -2.81 14.87
C ALA A 141 15.00 -1.36 14.40
N LEU A 142 15.56 -1.15 13.22
CA LEU A 142 15.78 0.19 12.66
C LEU A 142 14.43 0.83 12.32
N TYR A 143 13.53 0.10 11.67
CA TYR A 143 12.18 0.57 11.38
C TYR A 143 11.45 0.99 12.65
N THR A 144 11.44 0.14 13.67
CA THR A 144 10.77 0.41 14.95
C THR A 144 11.37 1.64 15.65
N THR A 145 12.70 1.79 15.60
CA THR A 145 13.39 2.94 16.18
C THR A 145 13.04 4.24 15.46
N GLN A 146 13.06 4.25 14.13
CA GLN A 146 12.72 5.42 13.31
C GLN A 146 11.25 5.82 13.48
N LEU A 147 10.34 4.85 13.47
CA LEU A 147 8.93 5.08 13.68
C LEU A 147 8.66 5.67 15.07
N SER A 148 9.28 5.11 16.12
CA SER A 148 9.15 5.62 17.48
C SER A 148 9.73 7.03 17.62
N ALA A 149 10.88 7.30 17.03
CA ALA A 149 11.48 8.64 17.01
C ALA A 149 10.57 9.65 16.28
N SER A 150 9.87 9.25 15.23
CA SER A 150 8.94 10.13 14.53
C SER A 150 7.73 10.54 15.37
N ALA A 151 7.36 9.76 16.38
CA ALA A 151 6.25 10.10 17.27
C ALA A 151 6.53 11.33 18.16
N THR A 152 7.79 11.57 18.46
CA THR A 152 8.23 12.71 19.29
C THR A 152 8.87 13.85 18.50
N ALA A 153 9.27 13.59 17.26
CA ALA A 153 9.81 14.61 16.36
C ALA A 153 8.70 15.50 15.80
N THR A 154 9.08 16.67 15.29
CA THR A 154 8.17 17.63 14.66
C THR A 154 8.70 18.15 13.33
N GLY A 155 7.81 18.70 12.51
CA GLY A 155 8.13 19.38 11.27
C GLY A 155 8.87 18.49 10.27
N SER A 156 9.90 19.04 9.63
CA SER A 156 10.67 18.35 8.60
C SER A 156 11.42 17.11 9.11
N THR A 157 11.85 17.13 10.38
CA THR A 157 12.50 15.96 10.99
C THR A 157 11.53 14.78 11.08
N ARG A 158 10.29 15.02 11.50
CA ARG A 158 9.25 14.00 11.53
C ARG A 158 8.95 13.47 10.14
N CYS A 159 8.79 14.35 9.15
CA CYS A 159 8.60 13.96 7.75
C CYS A 159 9.74 13.05 7.25
N SER A 160 11.00 13.43 7.54
CA SER A 160 12.17 12.66 7.09
C SER A 160 12.24 11.27 7.71
N LEU A 161 11.92 11.15 9.00
CA LEU A 161 11.88 9.86 9.69
C LEU A 161 10.79 8.94 9.11
N LEU A 162 9.59 9.48 8.86
CA LEU A 162 8.50 8.73 8.24
C LEU A 162 8.84 8.33 6.80
N ALA A 163 9.49 9.21 6.03
CA ALA A 163 9.95 8.89 4.68
C ALA A 163 11.03 7.79 4.67
N ALA A 164 11.90 7.76 5.69
CA ALA A 164 12.87 6.68 5.84
C ALA A 164 12.18 5.34 6.15
N CYS A 165 11.15 5.35 7.01
CA CYS A 165 10.33 4.16 7.28
C CYS A 165 9.65 3.66 6.00
N GLU A 166 9.01 4.55 5.23
CA GLU A 166 8.36 4.17 3.97
C GLU A 166 9.34 3.56 2.98
N ARG A 167 10.50 4.21 2.79
CA ARG A 167 11.54 3.72 1.90
C ARG A 167 12.04 2.34 2.30
N GLN A 168 12.25 2.10 3.59
CA GLN A 168 12.71 0.81 4.11
C GLN A 168 11.73 -0.32 3.79
N LEU A 169 10.41 -0.10 3.94
CA LEU A 169 9.39 -1.09 3.56
C LEU A 169 9.46 -1.46 2.08
N LEU A 170 9.69 -0.47 1.21
CA LEU A 170 9.75 -0.68 -0.23
C LEU A 170 11.06 -1.35 -0.66
N GLU A 171 12.19 -0.92 -0.11
CA GLU A 171 13.52 -1.49 -0.40
C GLU A 171 13.63 -2.96 0.03
N GLN A 172 12.97 -3.32 1.12
CA GLN A 172 12.93 -4.70 1.61
C GLN A 172 11.77 -5.52 1.03
N ALA A 173 11.03 -4.95 0.08
CA ALA A 173 9.87 -5.58 -0.56
C ALA A 173 8.80 -6.08 0.43
N VAL A 174 8.69 -5.45 1.60
CA VAL A 174 7.63 -5.72 2.59
C VAL A 174 6.28 -5.32 2.04
N ALA A 175 6.23 -4.22 1.29
CA ALA A 175 5.07 -3.76 0.56
C ALA A 175 5.48 -3.17 -0.79
N VAL A 176 4.64 -3.38 -1.81
CA VAL A 176 4.84 -2.86 -3.16
C VAL A 176 3.60 -2.05 -3.56
N PRO A 177 3.70 -0.71 -3.61
CA PRO A 177 2.58 0.12 -4.01
C PRO A 177 2.32 -0.03 -5.52
N LEU A 178 1.11 -0.35 -5.90
CA LEU A 178 0.71 -0.52 -7.30
C LEU A 178 0.06 0.75 -7.82
N PHE A 179 -1.00 1.20 -7.16
CA PHE A 179 -1.76 2.39 -7.54
C PHE A 179 -2.45 3.03 -6.34
N THR A 180 -2.78 4.29 -6.48
CA THR A 180 -3.62 5.02 -5.53
C THR A 180 -5.04 5.10 -6.08
N GLN A 181 -6.02 4.65 -5.30
CA GLN A 181 -7.42 4.77 -5.66
C GLN A 181 -7.92 6.19 -5.37
N GLN A 182 -8.54 6.81 -6.37
CA GLN A 182 -9.15 8.13 -6.23
C GLN A 182 -10.64 8.00 -5.88
N LYS A 183 -11.05 8.68 -4.82
CA LYS A 183 -12.47 8.87 -4.52
C LYS A 183 -12.97 10.13 -5.26
N ARG A 184 -14.13 10.04 -5.91
CA ARG A 184 -14.75 11.16 -6.61
C ARG A 184 -16.15 11.38 -6.08
N LEU A 185 -16.46 12.62 -5.81
CA LEU A 185 -17.78 13.06 -5.37
C LEU A 185 -18.38 13.98 -6.43
N LEU A 186 -19.57 13.67 -6.90
CA LEU A 186 -20.37 14.55 -7.74
C LEU A 186 -21.42 15.20 -6.86
N VAL A 187 -21.34 16.52 -6.75
CA VAL A 187 -22.27 17.34 -5.96
C VAL A 187 -23.16 18.12 -6.92
N ALA A 188 -24.49 18.03 -6.75
CA ALA A 188 -25.42 18.83 -7.54
C ALA A 188 -25.27 20.32 -7.18
N ASN A 189 -25.52 21.17 -8.16
CA ASN A 189 -25.52 22.63 -7.93
C ASN A 189 -26.52 23.01 -6.82
N GLY A 190 -26.11 23.95 -5.96
CA GLY A 190 -26.92 24.42 -4.84
C GLY A 190 -26.89 23.54 -3.59
N ILE A 191 -26.01 22.53 -3.53
CA ILE A 191 -25.73 21.80 -2.30
C ILE A 191 -24.47 22.40 -1.66
N GLU A 192 -24.61 22.86 -0.42
CA GLU A 192 -23.54 23.44 0.39
C GLU A 192 -23.41 22.71 1.73
N GLY A 193 -22.31 22.93 2.47
CA GLY A 193 -22.10 22.34 3.80
C GLY A 193 -21.70 20.87 3.80
N LEU A 194 -21.30 20.31 2.66
CA LEU A 194 -20.73 18.97 2.59
C LEU A 194 -19.29 18.98 3.05
N VAL A 195 -18.91 18.05 3.92
CA VAL A 195 -17.52 17.80 4.28
C VAL A 195 -17.08 16.49 3.64
N PHE A 196 -16.06 16.58 2.82
CA PHE A 196 -15.44 15.42 2.16
C PHE A 196 -14.12 15.11 2.81
N ASP A 197 -14.04 13.94 3.47
CA ASP A 197 -12.80 13.40 4.02
C ASP A 197 -12.33 12.24 3.14
N PRO A 198 -11.24 12.40 2.39
CA PRO A 198 -10.70 11.34 1.54
C PRO A 198 -10.13 10.15 2.34
N PHE A 199 -9.83 10.32 3.63
CA PHE A 199 -9.18 9.33 4.49
C PHE A 199 -10.09 8.80 5.61
N GLY A 200 -11.29 9.35 5.76
CA GLY A 200 -12.28 9.00 6.75
C GLY A 200 -13.62 8.56 6.15
N PRO A 201 -14.72 8.74 6.86
CA PRO A 201 -16.05 8.61 6.28
C PRO A 201 -16.15 9.50 5.05
N VAL A 202 -16.45 8.90 3.90
CA VAL A 202 -16.29 9.54 2.59
C VAL A 202 -17.03 10.87 2.46
N LEU A 203 -18.14 11.02 3.19
CA LEU A 203 -19.00 12.20 3.10
C LEU A 203 -19.73 12.41 4.43
N ASP A 204 -19.53 13.58 5.02
CA ASP A 204 -20.36 14.08 6.11
C ASP A 204 -21.39 15.07 5.55
N VAL A 205 -22.66 14.74 5.75
CA VAL A 205 -23.80 15.52 5.30
C VAL A 205 -24.50 16.28 6.44
N THR A 206 -23.94 16.26 7.63
CA THR A 206 -24.57 16.80 8.84
C THR A 206 -24.99 18.26 8.68
N TYR A 207 -24.22 19.04 7.94
CA TYR A 207 -24.47 20.46 7.69
C TYR A 207 -24.89 20.73 6.23
N ALA A 208 -25.28 19.69 5.49
CA ALA A 208 -25.67 19.84 4.11
C ALA A 208 -26.99 20.63 3.99
N THR A 209 -26.98 21.65 3.19
CA THR A 209 -28.16 22.46 2.85
C THR A 209 -28.32 22.54 1.34
N LYS A 210 -29.57 22.75 0.91
CA LYS A 210 -29.86 23.04 -0.49
C LYS A 210 -30.27 24.50 -0.56
N GLY A 211 -29.45 25.32 -1.22
CA GLY A 211 -29.78 26.72 -1.58
C GLY A 211 -30.72 26.80 -2.77
#